data_e8b95234dd48c6b6ac252341e21287ab
#
_entry.id   e8b95234dd48c6b6ac252341e21287ab
#
_cell.length_a   1.000
_cell.length_b   1.000
_cell.length_c   1.000
_cell.angle_alpha   90.00
_cell.angle_beta   90.00
_cell.angle_gamma   90.00
#
_symmetry.space_group_name_H-M   'P 1'
#
loop_
_entity.id
_entity.type
_entity.pdbx_description
1 polymer ?
#
loop_
_entity_poly.entity_id
_entity_poly.type
_entity_poly.pdbx_seq_one_letter_code
_entity_poly.pdbx_strand_id
1 'polypeptide(L)'
;MALRCLILEDQVMFGQLLSTMLQPIRNLDVVGMARTCREGLRLCHQHRPDLLILDLALPDGNGTQVARAAIQLNPACRILVLSAEVGSFVCPADLEPHMADVIDKATTYDTLTAALEAVLQEHLGDEAGTPTATCNPLSLLTTRQKDVFLLIGRGLQNKEIARALGLEVNTVETHRKEIARRLEVSGSELVHLAALQVPPPPGMEN
;
A
#
# COMPACT_ATOMS: atom_id res chain seq x y z
N MET A 1 -8.53 15.92 12.93
CA MET A 1 -8.59 14.80 13.94
C MET A 1 -7.37 13.91 13.79
N ALA A 2 -6.94 13.18 14.83
CA ALA A 2 -5.87 12.19 14.68
C ALA A 2 -6.41 10.93 14.02
N LEU A 3 -5.65 10.37 13.07
CA LEU A 3 -5.96 9.15 12.34
C LEU A 3 -5.79 7.94 13.28
N ARG A 4 -6.87 7.20 13.54
CA ARG A 4 -6.87 6.05 14.43
C ARG A 4 -6.27 4.84 13.71
N CYS A 5 -5.11 4.39 14.15
CA CYS A 5 -4.38 3.28 13.58
C CYS A 5 -4.54 2.02 14.43
N LEU A 6 -4.94 0.91 13.82
CA LEU A 6 -4.94 -0.41 14.43
C LEU A 6 -3.87 -1.28 13.77
N ILE A 7 -3.06 -1.96 14.59
CA ILE A 7 -1.99 -2.85 14.12
C ILE A 7 -2.43 -4.29 14.33
N LEU A 8 -2.32 -5.13 13.29
CA LEU A 8 -2.45 -6.58 13.38
C LEU A 8 -1.10 -7.23 13.04
N GLU A 9 -0.47 -7.81 14.05
CA GLU A 9 0.87 -8.43 13.92
C GLU A 9 1.05 -9.48 15.03
N ASP A 10 1.31 -10.73 14.66
CA ASP A 10 1.49 -11.83 15.62
C ASP A 10 2.86 -11.82 16.31
N GLN A 11 3.88 -11.31 15.60
CA GLN A 11 5.25 -11.23 16.14
C GLN A 11 5.37 -10.05 17.09
N VAL A 12 5.49 -10.35 18.38
CA VAL A 12 5.52 -9.34 19.47
C VAL A 12 6.58 -8.28 19.24
N MET A 13 7.80 -8.70 18.90
CA MET A 13 8.92 -7.76 18.70
C MET A 13 8.67 -6.81 17.52
N PHE A 14 8.15 -7.33 16.41
CA PHE A 14 7.87 -6.53 15.24
C PHE A 14 6.70 -5.56 15.47
N GLY A 15 5.64 -6.02 16.12
CA GLY A 15 4.53 -5.15 16.52
C GLY A 15 4.94 -4.03 17.48
N GLN A 16 5.82 -4.31 18.45
CA GLN A 16 6.38 -3.28 19.36
C GLN A 16 7.26 -2.29 18.60
N LEU A 17 8.08 -2.76 17.67
CA LEU A 17 8.88 -1.92 16.80
C LEU A 17 7.97 -0.96 15.99
N LEU A 18 6.95 -1.49 15.31
CA LEU A 18 5.96 -0.69 14.60
C LEU A 18 5.32 0.37 15.50
N SER A 19 4.82 -0.02 16.67
CA SER A 19 4.21 0.91 17.61
C SER A 19 5.18 2.03 18.01
N THR A 20 6.44 1.70 18.30
CA THR A 20 7.46 2.69 18.64
C THR A 20 7.77 3.64 17.48
N MET A 21 7.80 3.12 16.26
CA MET A 21 8.04 3.90 15.04
C MET A 21 6.88 4.85 14.72
N LEU A 22 5.66 4.47 15.06
CA LEU A 22 4.46 5.24 14.78
C LEU A 22 4.18 6.35 15.81
N GLN A 23 4.67 6.19 17.05
CA GLN A 23 4.45 7.16 18.14
C GLN A 23 4.87 8.61 17.82
N PRO A 24 6.01 8.90 17.14
CA PRO A 24 6.41 10.26 16.84
C PRO A 24 5.64 10.89 15.67
N ILE A 25 4.82 10.11 14.96
CA ILE A 25 4.09 10.61 13.79
C ILE A 25 2.92 11.48 14.25
N ARG A 26 2.96 12.76 13.87
CA ARG A 26 1.88 13.71 14.21
C ARG A 26 0.56 13.29 13.54
N ASN A 27 -0.54 13.48 14.27
CA ASN A 27 -1.89 13.16 13.80
C ASN A 27 -2.14 11.67 13.54
N LEU A 28 -1.32 10.77 14.09
CA LEU A 28 -1.53 9.34 14.10
C LEU A 28 -1.69 8.88 15.56
N ASP A 29 -2.73 8.11 15.85
CA ASP A 29 -2.98 7.51 17.16
C ASP A 29 -3.11 5.99 17.03
N VAL A 30 -2.19 5.24 17.63
CA VAL A 30 -2.24 3.78 17.67
C VAL A 30 -3.25 3.35 18.73
N VAL A 31 -4.49 3.12 18.30
CA VAL A 31 -5.63 2.80 19.19
C VAL A 31 -5.62 1.36 19.70
N GLY A 32 -4.78 0.50 19.14
CA GLY A 32 -4.61 -0.88 19.61
C GLY A 32 -3.66 -1.70 18.76
N MET A 33 -3.31 -2.86 19.32
CA MET A 33 -2.54 -3.89 18.65
C MET A 33 -3.21 -5.24 18.88
N ALA A 34 -3.39 -6.02 17.83
CA ALA A 34 -3.95 -7.35 17.86
C ALA A 34 -2.94 -8.37 17.33
N ARG A 35 -2.94 -9.56 17.90
CA ARG A 35 -2.06 -10.67 17.51
C ARG A 35 -2.79 -11.82 16.84
N THR A 36 -4.10 -11.70 16.75
CA THR A 36 -5.00 -12.69 16.16
C THR A 36 -6.13 -12.01 15.42
N CYS A 37 -6.72 -12.69 14.43
CA CYS A 37 -7.91 -12.19 13.74
C CYS A 37 -9.05 -11.91 14.70
N ARG A 38 -9.28 -12.81 15.68
CA ARG A 38 -10.34 -12.65 16.70
C ARG A 38 -10.16 -11.35 17.49
N GLU A 39 -8.95 -11.06 17.95
CA GLU A 39 -8.65 -9.84 18.67
C GLU A 39 -8.79 -8.61 17.76
N GLY A 40 -8.30 -8.69 16.51
CA GLY A 40 -8.44 -7.65 15.50
C GLY A 40 -9.90 -7.28 15.25
N LEU A 41 -10.77 -8.27 15.06
CA LEU A 41 -12.20 -8.03 14.88
C LEU A 41 -12.81 -7.29 16.08
N ARG A 42 -12.48 -7.70 17.30
CA ARG A 42 -12.96 -7.04 18.52
C ARG A 42 -12.51 -5.57 18.58
N LEU A 43 -11.24 -5.31 18.29
CA LEU A 43 -10.68 -3.94 18.29
C LEU A 43 -11.23 -3.08 17.16
N CYS A 44 -11.50 -3.64 15.99
CA CYS A 44 -12.18 -2.93 14.89
C CYS A 44 -13.57 -2.45 15.33
N HIS A 45 -14.37 -3.29 16.00
CA HIS A 45 -15.66 -2.88 16.54
C HIS A 45 -15.56 -1.78 17.59
N GLN A 46 -14.55 -1.87 18.45
CA GLN A 46 -14.34 -0.92 19.57
C GLN A 46 -13.85 0.45 19.07
N HIS A 47 -12.90 0.47 18.13
CA HIS A 47 -12.18 1.69 17.78
C HIS A 47 -12.55 2.25 16.39
N ARG A 48 -13.16 1.44 15.48
CA ARG A 48 -13.47 1.83 14.10
C ARG A 48 -12.29 2.55 13.45
N PRO A 49 -11.17 1.84 13.20
CA PRO A 49 -9.92 2.46 12.77
C PRO A 49 -10.08 3.17 11.42
N ASP A 50 -9.28 4.22 11.23
CA ASP A 50 -9.14 4.94 9.97
C ASP A 50 -8.00 4.35 9.14
N LEU A 51 -7.04 3.69 9.80
CA LEU A 51 -5.93 2.95 9.19
C LEU A 51 -5.77 1.59 9.87
N LEU A 52 -5.66 0.56 9.06
CA LEU A 52 -5.34 -0.80 9.49
C LEU A 52 -3.96 -1.18 8.92
N ILE A 53 -2.97 -1.40 9.79
CA ILE A 53 -1.69 -2.02 9.42
C ILE A 53 -1.83 -3.51 9.68
N LEU A 54 -1.68 -4.32 8.64
CA LEU A 54 -2.13 -5.69 8.63
C LEU A 54 -1.05 -6.67 8.18
N ASP A 55 -0.66 -7.60 9.06
CA ASP A 55 -0.09 -8.87 8.63
C ASP A 55 -1.19 -9.80 8.11
N LEU A 56 -0.93 -10.44 6.99
CA LEU A 56 -1.85 -11.40 6.38
C LEU A 56 -1.83 -12.76 7.07
N ALA A 57 -0.66 -13.17 7.56
CA ALA A 57 -0.44 -14.49 8.17
C ALA A 57 -0.60 -14.41 9.69
N LEU A 58 -1.83 -14.56 10.17
CA LEU A 58 -2.12 -14.60 11.59
C LEU A 58 -2.37 -16.06 12.07
N PRO A 59 -2.09 -16.39 13.34
CA PRO A 59 -2.15 -17.75 13.83
C PRO A 59 -3.54 -18.39 13.80
N ASP A 60 -4.60 -17.59 13.77
CA ASP A 60 -6.00 -18.04 13.76
C ASP A 60 -6.72 -17.75 12.42
N GLY A 61 -6.00 -17.32 11.38
CA GLY A 61 -6.58 -17.10 10.06
C GLY A 61 -5.87 -16.08 9.19
N ASN A 62 -6.52 -15.71 8.10
CA ASN A 62 -6.02 -14.69 7.19
C ASN A 62 -6.55 -13.31 7.59
N GLY A 63 -5.64 -12.36 7.72
CA GLY A 63 -5.95 -10.97 8.10
C GLY A 63 -6.94 -10.25 7.19
N THR A 64 -7.17 -10.70 5.95
CA THR A 64 -8.13 -10.08 5.03
C THR A 64 -9.56 -10.05 5.56
N GLN A 65 -9.95 -11.01 6.42
CA GLN A 65 -11.26 -10.98 7.08
C GLN A 65 -11.41 -9.82 8.06
N VAL A 66 -10.32 -9.44 8.74
CA VAL A 66 -10.31 -8.27 9.63
C VAL A 66 -10.36 -6.98 8.81
N ALA A 67 -9.65 -6.93 7.68
CA ALA A 67 -9.73 -5.83 6.74
C ALA A 67 -11.16 -5.56 6.26
N ARG A 68 -11.89 -6.62 5.85
CA ARG A 68 -13.31 -6.50 5.47
C ARG A 68 -14.19 -5.97 6.58
N ALA A 69 -13.99 -6.44 7.81
CA ALA A 69 -14.73 -5.95 8.97
C ALA A 69 -14.41 -4.48 9.27
N ALA A 70 -13.15 -4.06 9.16
CA ALA A 70 -12.75 -2.67 9.35
C ALA A 70 -13.45 -1.75 8.34
N ILE A 71 -13.47 -2.13 7.05
CA ILE A 71 -14.15 -1.37 5.97
C ILE A 71 -15.67 -1.31 6.19
N GLN A 72 -16.29 -2.42 6.59
CA GLN A 72 -17.72 -2.42 6.90
C GLN A 72 -18.09 -1.46 8.03
N LEU A 73 -17.21 -1.33 9.05
CA LEU A 73 -17.40 -0.46 10.20
C LEU A 73 -17.03 1.00 9.92
N ASN A 74 -16.06 1.21 9.05
CA ASN A 74 -15.59 2.52 8.59
C ASN A 74 -15.21 2.44 7.10
N PRO A 75 -16.11 2.82 6.17
CA PRO A 75 -15.84 2.78 4.73
C PRO A 75 -14.68 3.67 4.27
N ALA A 76 -14.23 4.61 5.10
CA ALA A 76 -13.04 5.43 4.83
C ALA A 76 -11.74 4.76 5.30
N CYS A 77 -11.81 3.58 5.93
CA CYS A 77 -10.63 2.88 6.45
C CYS A 77 -9.67 2.53 5.33
N ARG A 78 -8.39 2.92 5.50
CA ARG A 78 -7.30 2.56 4.59
C ARG A 78 -6.56 1.34 5.15
N ILE A 79 -6.04 0.50 4.28
CA ILE A 79 -5.36 -0.74 4.64
C ILE A 79 -3.93 -0.71 4.13
N LEU A 80 -2.97 -0.87 5.03
CA LEU A 80 -1.56 -1.04 4.73
C LEU A 80 -1.18 -2.49 5.07
N VAL A 81 -0.85 -3.27 4.06
CA VAL A 81 -0.44 -4.67 4.25
C VAL A 81 1.06 -4.75 4.47
N LEU A 82 1.45 -5.48 5.51
CA LEU A 82 2.83 -5.91 5.75
C LEU A 82 2.93 -7.39 5.40
N SER A 83 3.83 -7.76 4.51
CA SER A 83 4.00 -9.14 4.07
C SER A 83 5.48 -9.52 4.01
N ALA A 84 5.83 -10.73 4.43
CA ALA A 84 7.15 -11.29 4.20
C ALA A 84 7.36 -11.73 2.74
N GLU A 85 6.27 -11.89 1.97
CA GLU A 85 6.27 -12.31 0.57
C GLU A 85 5.36 -11.40 -0.28
N VAL A 86 5.78 -10.15 -0.46
CA VAL A 86 5.01 -9.16 -1.24
C VAL A 86 4.72 -9.63 -2.67
N GLY A 87 5.62 -10.41 -3.26
CA GLY A 87 5.48 -10.92 -4.64
C GLY A 87 4.34 -11.93 -4.83
N SER A 88 3.88 -12.59 -3.76
CA SER A 88 2.83 -13.60 -3.80
C SER A 88 1.45 -13.06 -3.41
N PHE A 89 1.37 -11.87 -2.83
CA PHE A 89 0.10 -11.28 -2.41
C PHE A 89 -0.70 -10.77 -3.60
N VAL A 90 -1.87 -11.38 -3.81
CA VAL A 90 -2.89 -10.90 -4.74
C VAL A 90 -3.97 -10.22 -3.92
N CYS A 91 -4.13 -8.91 -4.13
CA CYS A 91 -5.17 -8.16 -3.43
C CYS A 91 -6.56 -8.62 -3.87
N PRO A 92 -7.45 -9.01 -2.92
CA PRO A 92 -8.84 -9.26 -3.25
C PRO A 92 -9.49 -8.00 -3.84
N ALA A 93 -10.31 -8.17 -4.89
CA ALA A 93 -10.94 -7.06 -5.61
C ALA A 93 -11.82 -6.17 -4.71
N ASP A 94 -12.42 -6.75 -3.67
CA ASP A 94 -13.24 -6.03 -2.69
C ASP A 94 -12.43 -5.14 -1.74
N LEU A 95 -11.15 -5.46 -1.52
CA LEU A 95 -10.25 -4.66 -0.66
C LEU A 95 -9.45 -3.62 -1.45
N GLU A 96 -9.33 -3.79 -2.75
CA GLU A 96 -8.47 -2.97 -3.60
C GLU A 96 -8.72 -1.45 -3.52
N PRO A 97 -9.98 -0.94 -3.46
CA PRO A 97 -10.23 0.50 -3.32
C PRO A 97 -9.73 1.09 -1.99
N HIS A 98 -9.55 0.25 -0.98
CA HIS A 98 -9.14 0.64 0.37
C HIS A 98 -7.65 0.44 0.62
N MET A 99 -6.94 -0.22 -0.31
CA MET A 99 -5.50 -0.46 -0.17
C MET A 99 -4.72 0.84 -0.28
N ALA A 100 -3.95 1.13 0.78
CA ALA A 100 -2.97 2.22 0.76
C ALA A 100 -1.67 1.73 0.11
N ASP A 101 -1.10 0.64 0.61
CA ASP A 101 0.11 0.03 0.06
C ASP A 101 0.28 -1.43 0.52
N VAL A 102 1.24 -2.13 -0.11
CA VAL A 102 1.73 -3.45 0.31
C VAL A 102 3.24 -3.37 0.48
N ILE A 103 3.71 -3.48 1.71
CA ILE A 103 5.11 -3.29 2.10
C ILE A 103 5.72 -4.63 2.52
N ASP A 104 6.95 -4.87 2.07
CA ASP A 104 7.75 -6.00 2.54
C ASP A 104 8.23 -5.75 3.98
N LYS A 105 7.99 -6.72 4.87
CA LYS A 105 8.48 -6.67 6.26
C LYS A 105 10.01 -6.55 6.36
N ALA A 106 10.73 -6.94 5.32
CA ALA A 106 12.18 -6.80 5.24
C ALA A 106 12.63 -5.39 4.78
N THR A 107 11.70 -4.53 4.35
CA THR A 107 12.06 -3.17 3.93
C THR A 107 12.36 -2.25 5.10
N THR A 108 13.13 -1.22 4.78
CA THR A 108 13.59 -0.23 5.76
C THR A 108 12.45 0.67 6.25
N TYR A 109 12.68 1.28 7.40
CA TYR A 109 11.86 2.31 8.04
C TYR A 109 11.32 3.38 7.06
N ASP A 110 12.15 3.80 6.11
CA ASP A 110 11.81 4.88 5.18
C ASP A 110 10.59 4.57 4.29
N THR A 111 10.44 3.30 3.85
CA THR A 111 9.30 2.88 3.00
C THR A 111 7.98 2.91 3.78
N LEU A 112 8.01 2.42 5.02
CA LEU A 112 6.83 2.45 5.90
C LEU A 112 6.42 3.89 6.22
N THR A 113 7.40 4.74 6.56
CA THR A 113 7.15 6.14 6.88
C THR A 113 6.55 6.88 5.69
N ALA A 114 7.09 6.69 4.49
CA ALA A 114 6.58 7.33 3.27
C ALA A 114 5.13 6.90 2.95
N ALA A 115 4.80 5.61 3.11
CA ALA A 115 3.44 5.11 2.90
C ALA A 115 2.46 5.70 3.92
N LEU A 116 2.87 5.83 5.18
CA LEU A 116 2.06 6.43 6.24
C LEU A 116 1.85 7.93 6.03
N GLU A 117 2.88 8.66 5.62
CA GLU A 117 2.77 10.07 5.28
C GLU A 117 1.76 10.30 4.14
N ALA A 118 1.75 9.44 3.12
CA ALA A 118 0.78 9.52 2.04
C ALA A 118 -0.67 9.33 2.55
N VAL A 119 -0.90 8.34 3.42
CA VAL A 119 -2.23 8.10 4.03
C VAL A 119 -2.66 9.28 4.92
N LEU A 120 -1.74 9.83 5.70
CA LEU A 120 -2.01 11.00 6.54
C LEU A 120 -2.35 12.24 5.70
N GLN A 121 -1.68 12.44 4.59
CA GLN A 121 -1.96 13.55 3.67
C GLN A 121 -3.35 13.43 3.03
N GLU A 122 -3.74 12.22 2.61
CA GLU A 122 -5.10 11.95 2.13
C GLU A 122 -6.12 12.28 3.22
N HIS A 123 -5.91 11.81 4.44
CA HIS A 123 -6.83 12.02 5.56
C HIS A 123 -6.98 13.50 5.98
N LEU A 124 -5.88 14.26 5.98
CA LEU A 124 -5.89 15.69 6.31
C LEU A 124 -6.39 16.56 5.17
N GLY A 125 -6.27 16.11 3.92
CA GLY A 125 -6.76 16.78 2.72
C GLY A 125 -8.27 16.81 2.63
N ASP A 126 -8.96 15.80 3.13
CA ASP A 126 -10.43 15.73 3.15
C ASP A 126 -11.08 16.76 4.11
N GLU A 127 -10.37 17.26 5.12
CA GLU A 127 -10.87 18.32 6.01
C GLU A 127 -10.77 19.74 5.39
N ALA A 128 -9.99 19.91 4.33
CA ALA A 128 -9.79 21.19 3.65
C ALA A 128 -10.52 21.26 2.31
N GLY A 129 -11.81 21.02 2.29
CA GLY A 129 -12.68 20.99 1.12
C GLY A 129 -12.27 21.91 -0.04
N THR A 130 -11.46 21.39 -0.95
CA THR A 130 -11.42 21.76 -2.37
C THR A 130 -10.63 20.69 -3.13
N PRO A 131 -11.20 19.99 -4.11
CA PRO A 131 -10.43 19.10 -4.97
C PRO A 131 -9.68 19.97 -5.99
N THR A 132 -8.47 20.40 -5.68
CA THR A 132 -7.52 20.76 -6.73
C THR A 132 -6.92 19.48 -7.27
N ALA A 133 -7.62 18.90 -8.23
CA ALA A 133 -7.20 17.76 -9.00
C ALA A 133 -5.96 18.11 -9.83
N THR A 134 -4.79 17.86 -9.27
CA THR A 134 -3.68 17.29 -10.03
C THR A 134 -3.46 15.89 -9.49
N CYS A 135 -4.34 14.97 -9.87
CA CYS A 135 -4.11 13.55 -9.67
C CYS A 135 -2.81 13.20 -10.38
N ASN A 136 -1.72 13.13 -9.62
CA ASN A 136 -0.55 12.42 -10.10
C ASN A 136 -0.99 10.97 -10.28
N PRO A 137 -1.04 10.42 -11.51
CA PRO A 137 -1.48 9.06 -11.76
C PRO A 137 -0.74 8.02 -10.89
N LEU A 138 0.47 8.35 -10.46
CA LEU A 138 1.28 7.50 -9.59
C LEU A 138 0.73 7.39 -8.17
N SER A 139 -0.10 8.32 -7.70
CA SER A 139 -0.72 8.22 -6.36
C SER A 139 -1.71 7.07 -6.26
N LEU A 140 -2.27 6.62 -7.39
CA LEU A 140 -3.18 5.47 -7.47
C LEU A 140 -2.47 4.12 -7.41
N LEU A 141 -1.13 4.09 -7.47
CA LEU A 141 -0.33 2.88 -7.55
C LEU A 141 0.33 2.57 -6.20
N THR A 142 0.33 1.28 -5.81
CA THR A 142 1.13 0.81 -4.68
C THR A 142 2.62 0.98 -4.96
N THR A 143 3.46 1.00 -3.92
CA THR A 143 4.94 1.11 -4.09
C THR A 143 5.47 0.11 -5.10
N ARG A 144 5.02 -1.15 -5.02
CA ARG A 144 5.45 -2.19 -5.95
C ARG A 144 4.99 -1.96 -7.38
N GLN A 145 3.78 -1.45 -7.56
CA GLN A 145 3.26 -1.06 -8.87
C GLN A 145 4.01 0.16 -9.43
N LYS A 146 4.42 1.10 -8.59
CA LYS A 146 5.28 2.22 -8.98
C LYS A 146 6.63 1.73 -9.51
N ASP A 147 7.27 0.78 -8.82
CA ASP A 147 8.53 0.18 -9.27
C ASP A 147 8.38 -0.47 -10.66
N VAL A 148 7.33 -1.29 -10.83
CA VAL A 148 7.03 -1.92 -12.12
C VAL A 148 6.75 -0.84 -13.18
N PHE A 149 5.97 0.17 -12.87
CA PHE A 149 5.62 1.27 -13.78
C PHE A 149 6.87 2.06 -14.23
N LEU A 150 7.77 2.40 -13.31
CA LEU A 150 9.02 3.10 -13.64
C LEU A 150 9.94 2.26 -14.53
N LEU A 151 10.01 0.94 -14.30
CA LEU A 151 10.80 0.04 -15.13
C LEU A 151 10.18 -0.16 -16.54
N ILE A 152 8.84 -0.13 -16.64
CA ILE A 152 8.14 -0.06 -17.93
C ILE A 152 8.55 1.22 -18.68
N GLY A 153 8.55 2.37 -17.98
CA GLY A 153 8.96 3.65 -18.56
C GLY A 153 10.41 3.70 -19.03
N ARG A 154 11.28 2.89 -18.42
CA ARG A 154 12.66 2.67 -18.88
C ARG A 154 12.77 1.72 -20.08
N GLY A 155 11.65 1.20 -20.58
CA GLY A 155 11.62 0.29 -21.73
C GLY A 155 11.94 -1.17 -21.41
N LEU A 156 12.00 -1.58 -20.13
CA LEU A 156 12.29 -2.96 -19.77
C LEU A 156 11.12 -3.89 -20.10
N GLN A 157 11.47 -5.10 -20.56
CA GLN A 157 10.51 -6.16 -20.81
C GLN A 157 10.15 -6.92 -19.50
N ASN A 158 9.03 -7.65 -19.48
CA ASN A 158 8.56 -8.36 -18.29
C ASN A 158 9.63 -9.27 -17.65
N LYS A 159 10.46 -9.94 -18.46
CA LYS A 159 11.55 -10.80 -17.96
C LYS A 159 12.66 -10.01 -17.27
N GLU A 160 12.95 -8.82 -17.77
CA GLU A 160 13.97 -7.92 -17.21
C GLU A 160 13.47 -7.27 -15.91
N ILE A 161 12.19 -6.86 -15.91
CA ILE A 161 11.52 -6.34 -14.72
C ILE A 161 11.46 -7.42 -13.63
N ALA A 162 11.06 -8.64 -13.98
CA ALA A 162 11.01 -9.77 -13.07
C ALA A 162 12.38 -10.01 -12.41
N ARG A 163 13.46 -10.02 -13.21
CA ARG A 163 14.83 -10.17 -12.69
C ARG A 163 15.27 -9.01 -11.81
N ALA A 164 14.97 -7.78 -12.23
CA ALA A 164 15.36 -6.57 -11.49
C ALA A 164 14.67 -6.48 -10.11
N LEU A 165 13.43 -6.95 -10.03
CA LEU A 165 12.61 -6.85 -8.83
C LEU A 165 12.53 -8.16 -8.02
N GLY A 166 13.19 -9.25 -8.44
CA GLY A 166 13.12 -10.56 -7.77
C GLY A 166 11.74 -11.19 -7.83
N LEU A 167 11.01 -11.01 -8.95
CA LEU A 167 9.64 -11.50 -9.15
C LEU A 167 9.58 -12.60 -10.20
N GLU A 168 8.47 -13.34 -10.21
CA GLU A 168 8.08 -14.19 -11.32
C GLU A 168 7.52 -13.34 -12.49
N VAL A 169 7.72 -13.78 -13.74
CA VAL A 169 7.24 -13.06 -14.95
C VAL A 169 5.72 -12.88 -14.90
N ASN A 170 4.99 -13.91 -14.47
CA ASN A 170 3.54 -13.88 -14.34
C ASN A 170 3.07 -12.82 -13.31
N THR A 171 3.83 -12.62 -12.23
CA THR A 171 3.56 -11.58 -11.23
C THR A 171 3.71 -10.18 -11.83
N VAL A 172 4.74 -9.96 -12.65
CA VAL A 172 4.92 -8.70 -13.37
C VAL A 172 3.77 -8.45 -14.34
N GLU A 173 3.29 -9.48 -15.05
CA GLU A 173 2.13 -9.36 -15.93
C GLU A 173 0.85 -8.99 -15.18
N THR A 174 0.65 -9.58 -14.01
CA THR A 174 -0.47 -9.23 -13.13
C THR A 174 -0.39 -7.77 -12.70
N HIS A 175 0.78 -7.32 -12.22
CA HIS A 175 0.98 -5.91 -11.88
C HIS A 175 0.71 -4.98 -13.07
N ARG A 176 1.18 -5.30 -14.27
CA ARG A 176 0.92 -4.49 -15.48
C ARG A 176 -0.57 -4.36 -15.79
N LYS A 177 -1.33 -5.46 -15.68
CA LYS A 177 -2.79 -5.46 -15.89
C LYS A 177 -3.50 -4.60 -14.83
N GLU A 178 -3.10 -4.72 -13.58
CA GLU A 178 -3.67 -3.93 -12.48
C GLU A 178 -3.34 -2.44 -12.59
N ILE A 179 -2.09 -2.10 -12.96
CA ILE A 179 -1.69 -0.71 -13.21
C ILE A 179 -2.52 -0.12 -14.35
N ALA A 180 -2.64 -0.84 -15.47
CA ALA A 180 -3.41 -0.40 -16.62
C ALA A 180 -4.89 -0.17 -16.25
N ARG A 181 -5.48 -1.07 -15.46
CA ARG A 181 -6.84 -0.95 -14.95
C ARG A 181 -7.02 0.26 -14.01
N ARG A 182 -6.09 0.47 -13.05
CA ARG A 182 -6.15 1.59 -12.10
C ARG A 182 -5.98 2.95 -12.77
N LEU A 183 -5.15 3.01 -13.80
CA LEU A 183 -4.90 4.23 -14.57
C LEU A 183 -5.91 4.42 -15.72
N GLU A 184 -6.85 3.47 -15.89
CA GLU A 184 -7.85 3.45 -16.97
C GLU A 184 -7.25 3.57 -18.38
N VAL A 185 -6.09 2.90 -18.59
CA VAL A 185 -5.35 2.94 -19.86
C VAL A 185 -5.19 1.55 -20.47
N SER A 186 -5.00 1.48 -21.78
CA SER A 186 -4.60 0.24 -22.47
C SER A 186 -3.13 -0.10 -22.22
N GLY A 187 -2.71 -1.32 -22.56
CA GLY A 187 -1.32 -1.75 -22.38
C GLY A 187 -0.29 -0.91 -23.14
N SER A 188 -0.64 -0.39 -24.32
CA SER A 188 0.20 0.50 -25.12
C SER A 188 0.26 1.92 -24.53
N GLU A 189 -0.86 2.43 -24.05
CA GLU A 189 -0.94 3.73 -23.40
C GLU A 189 -0.19 3.72 -22.05
N LEU A 190 -0.22 2.58 -21.33
CA LEU A 190 0.55 2.38 -20.12
C LEU A 190 2.06 2.60 -20.36
N VAL A 191 2.60 2.03 -21.45
CA VAL A 191 4.02 2.20 -21.81
C VAL A 191 4.34 3.65 -22.10
N HIS A 192 3.47 4.32 -22.86
CA HIS A 192 3.64 5.73 -23.19
C HIS A 192 3.58 6.63 -21.95
N LEU A 193 2.60 6.40 -21.09
CA LEU A 193 2.40 7.16 -19.85
C LEU A 193 3.57 6.95 -18.87
N ALA A 194 4.09 5.73 -18.78
CA ALA A 194 5.25 5.41 -17.99
C ALA A 194 6.53 6.08 -18.52
N ALA A 195 6.71 6.14 -19.84
CA ALA A 195 7.87 6.81 -20.44
C ALA A 195 7.90 8.32 -20.18
N LEU A 196 6.73 8.98 -20.06
CA LEU A 196 6.64 10.40 -19.72
C LEU A 196 7.03 10.72 -18.28
N GLN A 197 7.00 9.73 -17.37
CA GLN A 197 7.29 9.90 -15.94
C GLN A 197 8.76 9.57 -15.59
N VAL A 198 9.53 9.05 -16.53
CA VAL A 198 10.96 8.74 -16.31
C VAL A 198 11.78 9.91 -16.83
N PRO A 199 12.63 10.57 -16.00
CA PRO A 199 13.52 11.60 -16.49
C PRO A 199 14.45 11.01 -17.57
N PRO A 200 14.80 11.78 -18.62
CA PRO A 200 15.72 11.33 -19.66
C PRO A 200 17.06 10.95 -19.01
N PRO A 201 17.77 9.94 -19.54
CA PRO A 201 19.06 9.56 -19.03
C PRO A 201 20.01 10.77 -19.09
N PRO A 202 20.86 10.98 -18.07
CA PRO A 202 21.80 12.09 -18.06
C PRO A 202 22.77 11.93 -19.25
N GLY A 203 22.68 12.81 -20.26
CA GLY A 203 23.59 12.81 -21.40
C GLY A 203 22.99 13.05 -22.79
N MET A 204 21.71 13.38 -22.91
CA MET A 204 21.10 13.85 -24.17
C MET A 204 20.52 15.26 -24.02
N GLU A 205 21.37 16.22 -23.70
CA GLU A 205 21.10 17.62 -24.03
C GLU A 205 21.68 17.88 -25.41
N ASN A 206 20.79 18.21 -26.33
CA ASN A 206 21.13 18.71 -27.66
C ASN A 206 21.33 20.22 -27.57
#